data_1293814891fe391cca82b903f149d9b3
#
_entry.id   1293814891fe391cca82b903f149d9b3
#
_cell.length_a   1.000
_cell.length_b   1.000
_cell.length_c   1.000
_cell.angle_alpha   90.00
_cell.angle_beta   90.00
_cell.angle_gamma   90.00
#
_symmetry.space_group_name_H-M   'P 1'
#
loop_
_entity.id
_entity.type
_entity.pdbx_description
1 polymer ?
#
loop_
_entity_poly.entity_id
_entity_poly.type
_entity_poly.pdbx_seq_one_letter_code
_entity_poly.pdbx_strand_id
1 'polypeptide(L)'
;MASGLHFSGAANITGQSFGGLMASGLLNVVGEHMNGLQIAGIANITASKLNGVQIALCNYATQARGLQIGLVNYYKEDMKGFQLGLVNANPDTRVQMMVYGGNATPANIGVRFKNQLFYTILGVGSMYQGLNDKFSASASYRAGLSFTLYKGLSISGDLGYQHIEAFDNKDEVIPKRLYALQARANLEYQFTRKFGIFATGGYGLTRFYNKSSNYDKGAIIEAGIVLF
;
A
#
# COMPACT_ATOMS: atom_id res chain seq x y z
N MET A 1 28.88 -9.28 -18.59
CA MET A 1 28.13 -9.31 -17.32
C MET A 1 29.08 -9.00 -16.18
N ALA A 2 28.84 -7.92 -15.44
CA ALA A 2 29.58 -7.63 -14.21
C ALA A 2 28.98 -8.41 -13.04
N SER A 3 29.79 -8.73 -12.02
CA SER A 3 29.29 -9.46 -10.86
C SER A 3 30.09 -9.13 -9.60
N GLY A 4 29.51 -9.39 -8.44
CA GLY A 4 30.15 -9.21 -7.14
C GLY A 4 29.38 -8.29 -6.20
N LEU A 5 30.11 -7.53 -5.39
CA LEU A 5 29.59 -6.59 -4.42
C LEU A 5 29.99 -5.17 -4.82
N HIS A 6 29.00 -4.33 -5.16
CA HIS A 6 29.20 -2.93 -5.50
C HIS A 6 28.61 -2.03 -4.41
N PHE A 7 29.45 -1.24 -3.78
CA PHE A 7 29.07 -0.25 -2.78
C PHE A 7 29.48 1.15 -3.22
N SER A 8 28.58 2.12 -3.08
CA SER A 8 28.86 3.52 -3.39
C SER A 8 28.12 4.45 -2.43
N GLY A 9 28.74 5.56 -2.08
CA GLY A 9 28.09 6.61 -1.29
C GLY A 9 26.94 7.30 -2.04
N ALA A 10 26.98 7.40 -3.37
CA ALA A 10 25.97 8.05 -4.18
C ALA A 10 25.27 7.08 -5.14
N ALA A 11 25.97 6.56 -6.16
CA ALA A 11 25.34 5.78 -7.21
C ALA A 11 26.22 4.65 -7.73
N ASN A 12 25.60 3.53 -8.09
CA ASN A 12 26.18 2.47 -8.91
C ASN A 12 25.44 2.44 -10.25
N ILE A 13 26.17 2.56 -11.34
CA ILE A 13 25.60 2.57 -12.69
C ILE A 13 26.36 1.59 -13.57
N THR A 14 25.64 0.69 -14.21
CA THR A 14 26.18 -0.21 -15.24
C THR A 14 25.23 -0.28 -16.44
N GLY A 15 25.78 -0.15 -17.65
CA GLY A 15 25.03 -0.33 -18.89
C GLY A 15 24.74 -1.77 -19.26
N GLN A 16 25.41 -2.72 -18.63
CA GLN A 16 25.30 -4.16 -18.88
C GLN A 16 24.55 -4.88 -17.75
N SER A 17 24.47 -6.20 -17.89
CA SER A 17 23.92 -7.06 -16.83
C SER A 17 24.85 -7.12 -15.61
N PHE A 18 24.23 -7.20 -14.43
CA PHE A 18 24.93 -7.33 -13.16
C PHE A 18 24.39 -8.51 -12.32
N GLY A 19 25.32 -9.23 -11.67
CA GLY A 19 24.98 -10.32 -10.75
C GLY A 19 25.60 -10.10 -9.36
N GLY A 20 24.78 -10.14 -8.30
CA GLY A 20 25.25 -9.99 -6.91
C GLY A 20 24.54 -8.89 -6.14
N LEU A 21 25.28 -8.12 -5.35
CA LEU A 21 24.74 -7.04 -4.51
C LEU A 21 25.21 -5.67 -5.01
N MET A 22 24.25 -4.77 -5.23
CA MET A 22 24.51 -3.35 -5.43
C MET A 22 23.87 -2.57 -4.27
N ALA A 23 24.68 -1.80 -3.55
CA ALA A 23 24.19 -0.91 -2.49
C ALA A 23 24.74 0.51 -2.69
N SER A 24 23.86 1.50 -2.61
CA SER A 24 24.21 2.92 -2.77
C SER A 24 23.40 3.83 -1.87
N GLY A 25 23.93 5.01 -1.60
CA GLY A 25 23.21 6.03 -0.83
C GLY A 25 21.99 6.59 -1.57
N LEU A 26 22.04 6.71 -2.90
CA LEU A 26 20.96 7.32 -3.68
C LEU A 26 20.41 6.39 -4.75
N LEU A 27 21.23 5.88 -5.69
CA LEU A 27 20.75 5.31 -6.93
C LEU A 27 21.54 4.08 -7.38
N ASN A 28 20.83 2.99 -7.76
CA ASN A 28 21.42 1.89 -8.54
C ASN A 28 20.74 1.79 -9.91
N VAL A 29 21.53 1.73 -10.98
CA VAL A 29 21.04 1.56 -12.34
C VAL A 29 21.72 0.38 -13.01
N VAL A 30 20.92 -0.53 -13.58
CA VAL A 30 21.38 -1.64 -14.40
C VAL A 30 20.68 -1.57 -15.76
N GLY A 31 21.45 -1.44 -16.83
CA GLY A 31 20.93 -1.25 -18.20
C GLY A 31 20.29 -2.50 -18.80
N GLU A 32 20.72 -3.68 -18.37
CA GLU A 32 20.16 -4.94 -18.87
C GLU A 32 19.53 -5.77 -17.74
N HIS A 33 20.18 -6.87 -17.34
CA HIS A 33 19.64 -7.81 -16.36
C HIS A 33 20.30 -7.65 -14.99
N MET A 34 19.48 -7.57 -13.98
CA MET A 34 19.89 -7.63 -12.57
C MET A 34 19.54 -9.00 -11.99
N ASN A 35 20.58 -9.72 -11.48
CA ASN A 35 20.41 -10.96 -10.77
C ASN A 35 20.95 -10.82 -9.34
N GLY A 36 20.09 -10.64 -8.36
CA GLY A 36 20.51 -10.50 -6.96
C GLY A 36 19.78 -9.38 -6.23
N LEU A 37 20.51 -8.55 -5.50
CA LEU A 37 19.95 -7.57 -4.57
C LEU A 37 20.43 -6.15 -4.92
N GLN A 38 19.47 -5.22 -5.10
CA GLN A 38 19.73 -3.78 -5.20
C GLN A 38 19.15 -3.06 -3.97
N ILE A 39 19.97 -2.28 -3.29
CA ILE A 39 19.56 -1.43 -2.16
C ILE A 39 20.00 -0.01 -2.45
N ALA A 40 19.05 0.94 -2.42
CA ALA A 40 19.35 2.36 -2.60
C ALA A 40 18.49 3.22 -1.66
N GLY A 41 18.97 4.40 -1.32
CA GLY A 41 18.17 5.33 -0.53
C GLY A 41 17.01 5.91 -1.32
N ILE A 42 17.18 6.21 -2.60
CA ILE A 42 16.16 6.86 -3.44
C ILE A 42 15.61 5.90 -4.49
N ALA A 43 16.44 5.33 -5.38
CA ALA A 43 15.90 4.52 -6.45
C ALA A 43 16.78 3.36 -6.89
N ASN A 44 16.12 2.26 -7.27
CA ASN A 44 16.70 1.16 -8.03
C ASN A 44 16.02 1.07 -9.39
N ILE A 45 16.80 1.05 -10.45
CA ILE A 45 16.34 0.96 -11.84
C ILE A 45 17.01 -0.23 -12.52
N THR A 46 16.19 -1.14 -13.06
CA THR A 46 16.64 -2.22 -13.94
C THR A 46 15.92 -2.05 -15.28
N ALA A 47 16.65 -1.62 -16.30
CA ALA A 47 16.03 -1.26 -17.58
C ALA A 47 15.49 -2.44 -18.37
N SER A 48 15.87 -3.69 -18.05
CA SER A 48 15.31 -4.89 -18.65
C SER A 48 14.74 -5.81 -17.57
N LYS A 49 15.46 -6.82 -17.11
CA LYS A 49 14.93 -7.87 -16.25
C LYS A 49 15.60 -7.91 -14.88
N LEU A 50 14.77 -7.79 -13.85
CA LEU A 50 15.14 -8.08 -12.46
C LEU A 50 14.84 -9.55 -12.13
N ASN A 51 15.85 -10.27 -11.62
CA ASN A 51 15.70 -11.54 -10.92
C ASN A 51 16.26 -11.37 -9.51
N GLY A 52 15.41 -11.09 -8.53
CA GLY A 52 15.87 -10.87 -7.16
C GLY A 52 15.08 -9.80 -6.43
N VAL A 53 15.78 -8.92 -5.71
CA VAL A 53 15.14 -7.96 -4.80
C VAL A 53 15.63 -6.54 -5.06
N GLN A 54 14.68 -5.59 -5.08
CA GLN A 54 14.95 -4.15 -5.06
C GLN A 54 14.36 -3.54 -3.79
N ILE A 55 15.17 -2.76 -3.07
CA ILE A 55 14.77 -2.02 -1.86
C ILE A 55 15.20 -0.56 -1.99
N ALA A 56 14.25 0.35 -2.15
CA ALA A 56 14.47 1.81 -2.23
C ALA A 56 13.15 2.56 -2.03
N LEU A 57 13.16 3.88 -1.96
CA LEU A 57 11.91 4.65 -2.02
C LEU A 57 11.16 4.38 -3.33
N CYS A 58 11.88 4.33 -4.47
CA CYS A 58 11.34 4.05 -5.79
C CYS A 58 12.05 2.85 -6.43
N ASN A 59 11.31 1.85 -6.91
CA ASN A 59 11.84 0.71 -7.63
C ASN A 59 11.21 0.61 -9.02
N TYR A 60 12.05 0.43 -10.03
CA TYR A 60 11.64 0.24 -11.43
C TYR A 60 12.30 -1.00 -12.04
N ALA A 61 11.50 -1.79 -12.75
CA ALA A 61 12.00 -2.82 -13.65
C ALA A 61 11.10 -2.94 -14.88
N THR A 62 11.63 -3.29 -16.05
CA THR A 62 10.77 -3.63 -17.19
C THR A 62 10.07 -4.96 -16.96
N GLN A 63 10.81 -5.98 -16.57
CA GLN A 63 10.27 -7.26 -16.10
C GLN A 63 10.83 -7.54 -14.71
N ALA A 64 10.00 -7.96 -13.77
CA ALA A 64 10.44 -8.28 -12.42
C ALA A 64 10.10 -9.71 -12.03
N ARG A 65 11.11 -10.43 -11.53
CA ARG A 65 10.95 -11.75 -10.89
C ARG A 65 11.53 -11.68 -9.49
N GLY A 66 10.68 -11.65 -8.49
CA GLY A 66 11.10 -11.54 -7.09
C GLY A 66 10.33 -10.46 -6.33
N LEU A 67 11.06 -9.55 -5.66
CA LEU A 67 10.46 -8.63 -4.71
C LEU A 67 10.92 -7.18 -4.94
N GLN A 68 9.97 -6.25 -4.97
CA GLN A 68 10.23 -4.82 -4.92
C GLN A 68 9.64 -4.25 -3.62
N ILE A 69 10.47 -3.60 -2.80
CA ILE A 69 10.06 -2.97 -1.52
C ILE A 69 10.39 -1.48 -1.60
N GLY A 70 9.37 -0.63 -1.48
CA GLY A 70 9.55 0.81 -1.54
C GLY A 70 8.25 1.59 -1.29
N LEU A 71 8.32 2.92 -1.37
CA LEU A 71 7.08 3.72 -1.38
C LEU A 71 6.37 3.56 -2.73
N VAL A 72 7.13 3.59 -3.83
CA VAL A 72 6.63 3.41 -5.19
C VAL A 72 7.36 2.26 -5.85
N ASN A 73 6.63 1.26 -6.29
CA ASN A 73 7.15 0.14 -7.07
C ASN A 73 6.46 0.12 -8.44
N TYR A 74 7.25 0.02 -9.51
CA TYR A 74 6.73 0.00 -10.86
C TYR A 74 7.41 -1.09 -11.71
N TYR A 75 6.59 -1.85 -12.43
CA TYR A 75 7.07 -2.69 -13.53
C TYR A 75 6.33 -2.35 -14.83
N LYS A 76 7.01 -2.50 -15.96
CA LYS A 76 6.44 -2.08 -17.25
C LYS A 76 5.69 -3.21 -17.98
N GLU A 77 6.19 -4.44 -17.94
CA GLU A 77 5.67 -5.53 -18.76
C GLU A 77 5.13 -6.73 -17.94
N ASP A 78 5.97 -7.37 -17.13
CA ASP A 78 5.62 -8.60 -16.41
C ASP A 78 6.17 -8.60 -14.99
N MET A 79 5.39 -9.15 -14.06
CA MET A 79 5.77 -9.33 -12.67
C MET A 79 5.47 -10.75 -12.20
N LYS A 80 6.53 -11.50 -11.84
CA LYS A 80 6.45 -12.79 -11.14
C LYS A 80 7.02 -12.66 -9.74
N GLY A 81 6.17 -12.31 -8.78
CA GLY A 81 6.56 -12.04 -7.40
C GLY A 81 5.66 -11.01 -6.75
N PHE A 82 6.22 -10.20 -5.86
CA PHE A 82 5.45 -9.25 -5.06
C PHE A 82 6.03 -7.84 -5.08
N GLN A 83 5.14 -6.85 -4.98
CA GLN A 83 5.47 -5.47 -4.70
C GLN A 83 4.89 -5.08 -3.34
N LEU A 84 5.74 -4.57 -2.45
CA LEU A 84 5.36 -4.05 -1.14
C LEU A 84 5.64 -2.55 -1.09
N GLY A 85 4.60 -1.74 -1.15
CA GLY A 85 4.73 -0.29 -1.15
C GLY A 85 3.39 0.42 -1.04
N LEU A 86 3.43 1.74 -0.86
CA LEU A 86 2.22 2.56 -0.84
C LEU A 86 1.56 2.57 -2.22
N VAL A 87 2.36 2.69 -3.27
CA VAL A 87 1.93 2.63 -4.67
C VAL A 87 2.65 1.48 -5.35
N ASN A 88 1.90 0.47 -5.77
CA ASN A 88 2.40 -0.64 -6.59
C ASN A 88 1.70 -0.55 -7.95
N ALA A 89 2.44 -0.27 -9.01
CA ALA A 89 1.88 0.12 -10.29
C ALA A 89 2.51 -0.59 -11.49
N ASN A 90 1.76 -0.62 -12.57
CA ASN A 90 2.15 -1.01 -13.92
C ASN A 90 1.29 -0.21 -14.92
N PRO A 91 1.48 -0.34 -16.25
CA PRO A 91 0.66 0.38 -17.24
C PRO A 91 -0.85 0.10 -17.15
N ASP A 92 -1.25 -1.07 -16.63
CA ASP A 92 -2.66 -1.48 -16.50
C ASP A 92 -3.25 -1.17 -15.12
N THR A 93 -2.50 -0.51 -14.25
CA THR A 93 -2.96 -0.16 -12.91
C THR A 93 -4.18 0.76 -12.99
N ARG A 94 -5.27 0.32 -12.38
CA ARG A 94 -6.45 1.15 -12.21
C ARG A 94 -6.29 2.00 -10.97
N VAL A 95 -6.33 3.31 -11.17
CA VAL A 95 -6.39 4.29 -10.08
C VAL A 95 -7.85 4.63 -9.87
N GLN A 96 -8.37 4.40 -8.67
CA GLN A 96 -9.78 4.55 -8.35
C GLN A 96 -9.94 5.39 -7.08
N MET A 97 -10.88 6.32 -7.10
CA MET A 97 -11.28 7.06 -5.91
C MET A 97 -12.39 6.27 -5.19
N MET A 98 -12.31 6.24 -3.87
CA MET A 98 -13.30 5.61 -3.01
C MET A 98 -13.86 6.62 -2.03
N VAL A 99 -15.17 6.63 -1.85
CA VAL A 99 -15.85 7.41 -0.80
C VAL A 99 -16.70 6.45 -0.02
N TYR A 100 -16.47 6.37 1.28
CA TYR A 100 -17.12 5.36 2.12
C TYR A 100 -17.26 5.81 3.57
N GLY A 101 -18.16 5.15 4.27
CA GLY A 101 -18.36 5.35 5.70
C GLY A 101 -18.86 4.10 6.38
N GLY A 102 -18.80 4.10 7.69
CA GLY A 102 -19.22 2.99 8.51
C GLY A 102 -19.18 3.29 10.01
N ASN A 103 -19.25 2.23 10.79
CA ASN A 103 -19.30 2.34 12.24
C ASN A 103 -17.95 2.73 12.88
N ALA A 104 -16.81 2.52 12.19
CA ALA A 104 -15.52 2.90 12.75
C ALA A 104 -15.16 4.37 12.41
N THR A 105 -15.43 4.80 11.18
CA THR A 105 -15.19 6.16 10.71
C THR A 105 -16.31 6.53 9.74
N PRO A 106 -17.19 7.49 10.08
CA PRO A 106 -18.37 7.84 9.28
C PRO A 106 -18.05 8.36 7.89
N ALA A 107 -16.93 9.07 7.73
CA ALA A 107 -16.55 9.66 6.45
C ALA A 107 -15.09 9.37 6.11
N ASN A 108 -14.88 8.72 4.97
CA ASN A 108 -13.57 8.40 4.44
C ASN A 108 -13.50 8.69 2.93
N ILE A 109 -12.34 9.14 2.50
CA ILE A 109 -11.97 9.24 1.08
C ILE A 109 -10.66 8.47 0.91
N GLY A 110 -10.58 7.66 -0.15
CA GLY A 110 -9.38 6.89 -0.45
C GLY A 110 -9.05 6.85 -1.93
N VAL A 111 -7.79 6.61 -2.23
CA VAL A 111 -7.30 6.30 -3.58
C VAL A 111 -6.81 4.86 -3.59
N ARG A 112 -7.39 4.05 -4.47
CA ARG A 112 -7.03 2.65 -4.66
C ARG A 112 -6.19 2.49 -5.92
N PHE A 113 -5.04 1.84 -5.78
CA PHE A 113 -4.20 1.37 -6.87
C PHE A 113 -4.42 -0.13 -7.03
N LYS A 114 -5.12 -0.54 -8.08
CA LYS A 114 -5.48 -1.95 -8.31
C LYS A 114 -4.73 -2.51 -9.50
N ASN A 115 -3.89 -3.52 -9.23
CA ASN A 115 -3.13 -4.29 -10.21
C ASN A 115 -3.69 -5.70 -10.26
N GLN A 116 -4.48 -6.04 -11.28
CA GLN A 116 -5.04 -7.38 -11.42
C GLN A 116 -5.61 -7.91 -10.08
N LEU A 117 -4.86 -8.76 -9.40
CA LEU A 117 -5.24 -9.41 -8.15
C LEU A 117 -4.94 -8.55 -6.91
N PHE A 118 -3.84 -7.79 -6.94
CA PHE A 118 -3.35 -7.03 -5.79
C PHE A 118 -3.84 -5.59 -5.81
N TYR A 119 -4.13 -5.02 -4.66
CA TYR A 119 -4.43 -3.59 -4.55
C TYR A 119 -3.87 -2.99 -3.26
N THR A 120 -3.63 -1.67 -3.31
CA THR A 120 -3.38 -0.84 -2.15
C THR A 120 -4.36 0.33 -2.10
N ILE A 121 -4.72 0.78 -0.90
CA ILE A 121 -5.59 1.93 -0.69
C ILE A 121 -4.89 2.87 0.27
N LEU A 122 -4.76 4.13 -0.12
CA LEU A 122 -4.38 5.24 0.73
C LEU A 122 -5.65 6.03 1.03
N GLY A 123 -5.96 6.26 2.28
CA GLY A 123 -7.20 6.93 2.68
C GLY A 123 -7.00 7.93 3.80
N VAL A 124 -7.92 8.88 3.85
CA VAL A 124 -8.11 9.81 4.97
C VAL A 124 -9.54 9.72 5.44
N GLY A 125 -9.75 9.88 6.73
CA GLY A 125 -11.08 9.81 7.34
C GLY A 125 -11.24 10.80 8.48
N SER A 126 -12.46 11.08 8.86
CA SER A 126 -12.80 11.98 9.96
C SER A 126 -13.81 11.36 10.92
N MET A 127 -13.85 11.88 12.16
CA MET A 127 -14.83 11.50 13.18
C MET A 127 -14.75 10.02 13.60
N TYR A 128 -13.55 9.54 14.01
CA TYR A 128 -13.42 8.18 14.52
C TYR A 128 -14.37 7.96 15.72
N GLN A 129 -15.29 7.01 15.60
CA GLN A 129 -16.22 6.63 16.66
C GLN A 129 -15.45 5.95 17.80
N GLY A 130 -15.69 6.33 19.02
CA GLY A 130 -14.93 5.85 20.19
C GLY A 130 -14.11 6.95 20.85
N LEU A 131 -14.12 8.16 20.31
CA LEU A 131 -13.48 9.35 20.90
C LEU A 131 -14.51 10.33 21.50
N ASN A 132 -15.68 9.84 21.94
CA ASN A 132 -16.74 10.64 22.57
C ASN A 132 -17.10 11.91 21.76
N ASP A 133 -17.39 11.73 20.47
CA ASP A 133 -17.76 12.80 19.51
C ASP A 133 -16.70 13.91 19.31
N LYS A 134 -15.48 13.68 19.77
CA LYS A 134 -14.37 14.62 19.51
C LYS A 134 -13.92 14.57 18.07
N PHE A 135 -13.66 15.74 17.51
CA PHE A 135 -13.15 15.82 16.15
C PHE A 135 -11.79 15.13 16.04
N SER A 136 -11.70 14.20 15.10
CA SER A 136 -10.48 13.47 14.82
C SER A 136 -10.28 13.30 13.30
N ALA A 137 -9.04 13.25 12.88
CA ALA A 137 -8.68 12.87 11.53
C ALA A 137 -7.87 11.58 11.54
N SER A 138 -7.94 10.85 10.47
CA SER A 138 -7.18 9.61 10.33
C SER A 138 -6.55 9.50 8.95
N ALA A 139 -5.38 8.88 8.90
CA ALA A 139 -4.74 8.44 7.66
C ALA A 139 -4.66 6.91 7.68
N SER A 140 -5.02 6.27 6.58
CA SER A 140 -5.06 4.81 6.49
C SER A 140 -4.29 4.30 5.28
N TYR A 141 -3.69 3.13 5.47
CA TYR A 141 -3.10 2.31 4.43
C TYR A 141 -3.70 0.91 4.50
N ARG A 142 -4.15 0.40 3.36
CA ARG A 142 -4.72 -0.95 3.24
C ARG A 142 -4.04 -1.66 2.07
N ALA A 143 -3.75 -2.94 2.23
CA ALA A 143 -3.21 -3.79 1.18
C ALA A 143 -3.99 -5.09 1.13
N GLY A 144 -4.36 -5.54 -0.06
CA GLY A 144 -5.22 -6.70 -0.20
C GLY A 144 -5.21 -7.36 -1.57
N LEU A 145 -6.00 -8.43 -1.63
CA LEU A 145 -6.21 -9.22 -2.84
C LEU A 145 -7.68 -9.14 -3.24
N SER A 146 -7.95 -9.06 -4.55
CA SER A 146 -9.30 -8.97 -5.11
C SER A 146 -9.49 -10.03 -6.19
N PHE A 147 -10.57 -10.79 -6.08
CA PHE A 147 -10.94 -11.86 -7.00
C PHE A 147 -12.26 -11.53 -7.68
N THR A 148 -12.30 -11.58 -8.99
CA THR A 148 -13.55 -11.43 -9.75
C THR A 148 -14.32 -12.74 -9.69
N LEU A 149 -15.54 -12.73 -9.16
CA LEU A 149 -16.42 -13.90 -9.08
C LEU A 149 -17.28 -14.05 -10.33
N TYR A 150 -17.88 -12.95 -10.76
CA TYR A 150 -18.77 -12.90 -11.93
C TYR A 150 -18.75 -11.49 -12.51
N LYS A 151 -19.31 -11.29 -13.72
CA LYS A 151 -19.36 -10.00 -14.41
C LYS A 151 -19.71 -8.84 -13.45
N GLY A 152 -18.75 -7.98 -13.18
CA GLY A 152 -18.92 -6.84 -12.28
C GLY A 152 -18.85 -7.14 -10.77
N LEU A 153 -19.01 -8.41 -10.36
CA LEU A 153 -18.97 -8.82 -8.95
C LEU A 153 -17.58 -9.30 -8.57
N SER A 154 -17.01 -8.74 -7.53
CA SER A 154 -15.73 -9.16 -6.96
C SER A 154 -15.79 -9.25 -5.44
N ILE A 155 -14.99 -10.17 -4.90
CA ILE A 155 -14.70 -10.29 -3.47
C ILE A 155 -13.24 -9.92 -3.24
N SER A 156 -12.97 -9.26 -2.12
CA SER A 156 -11.60 -8.93 -1.75
C SER A 156 -11.39 -8.99 -0.25
N GLY A 157 -10.13 -9.21 0.14
CA GLY A 157 -9.70 -9.14 1.53
C GLY A 157 -8.50 -8.22 1.66
N ASP A 158 -8.45 -7.43 2.72
CA ASP A 158 -7.32 -6.56 3.01
C ASP A 158 -6.96 -6.49 4.48
N LEU A 159 -5.70 -6.17 4.72
CA LEU A 159 -5.17 -5.75 6.00
C LEU A 159 -4.92 -4.25 5.95
N GLY A 160 -5.29 -3.55 7.02
CA GLY A 160 -5.17 -2.11 7.11
C GLY A 160 -4.50 -1.65 8.38
N TYR A 161 -3.77 -0.56 8.24
CA TYR A 161 -3.25 0.27 9.31
C TYR A 161 -3.89 1.65 9.22
N GLN A 162 -4.38 2.17 10.33
CA GLN A 162 -4.98 3.50 10.41
C GLN A 162 -4.36 4.26 11.57
N HIS A 163 -3.77 5.43 11.28
CA HIS A 163 -3.34 6.40 12.25
C HIS A 163 -4.49 7.36 12.55
N ILE A 164 -4.74 7.65 13.83
CA ILE A 164 -5.85 8.49 14.29
C ILE A 164 -5.27 9.59 15.17
N GLU A 165 -5.56 10.85 14.83
CA GLU A 165 -5.20 12.03 15.59
C GLU A 165 -6.46 12.73 16.09
N ALA A 166 -6.58 12.91 17.42
CA ALA A 166 -7.66 13.67 18.04
C ALA A 166 -7.22 15.12 18.30
N PHE A 167 -7.95 16.09 17.76
CA PHE A 167 -7.53 17.49 17.80
C PHE A 167 -8.09 18.26 19.02
N ASP A 168 -9.28 17.93 19.50
CA ASP A 168 -9.85 18.57 20.68
C ASP A 168 -9.58 17.74 21.92
N ASN A 169 -8.53 18.07 22.62
CA ASN A 169 -8.07 17.31 23.78
C ASN A 169 -7.82 18.21 24.99
N LYS A 170 -8.90 18.77 25.53
CA LYS A 170 -8.86 19.52 26.79
C LYS A 170 -8.78 18.62 28.03
N ASP A 171 -9.12 17.34 27.88
CA ASP A 171 -9.08 16.35 28.95
C ASP A 171 -7.89 15.41 28.76
N GLU A 172 -7.02 15.30 29.75
CA GLU A 172 -5.85 14.41 29.73
C GLU A 172 -6.19 12.90 29.64
N VAL A 173 -7.45 12.56 29.80
CA VAL A 173 -7.93 11.16 29.82
C VAL A 173 -8.03 10.55 28.40
N ILE A 174 -8.25 11.38 27.37
CA ILE A 174 -8.39 10.89 25.99
C ILE A 174 -7.04 11.00 25.27
N PRO A 175 -6.56 9.90 24.67
CA PRO A 175 -5.27 9.90 23.98
C PRO A 175 -5.32 10.80 22.74
N LYS A 176 -4.28 11.59 22.53
CA LYS A 176 -4.13 12.43 21.33
C LYS A 176 -3.92 11.59 20.07
N ARG A 177 -3.27 10.42 20.22
CA ARG A 177 -2.86 9.56 19.11
C ARG A 177 -3.15 8.11 19.36
N LEU A 178 -3.80 7.50 18.38
CA LEU A 178 -4.11 6.07 18.35
C LEU A 178 -3.72 5.48 17.00
N TYR A 179 -3.56 4.18 16.97
CA TYR A 179 -3.51 3.44 15.71
C TYR A 179 -4.46 2.25 15.75
N ALA A 180 -4.98 1.89 14.60
CA ALA A 180 -5.82 0.72 14.44
C ALA A 180 -5.20 -0.26 13.44
N LEU A 181 -5.21 -1.55 13.81
CA LEU A 181 -4.91 -2.66 12.91
C LEU A 181 -6.22 -3.34 12.54
N GLN A 182 -6.46 -3.53 11.27
CA GLN A 182 -7.77 -3.91 10.76
C GLN A 182 -7.64 -4.98 9.69
N ALA A 183 -8.55 -5.96 9.72
CA ALA A 183 -8.72 -6.96 8.68
C ALA A 183 -10.15 -6.84 8.12
N ARG A 184 -10.27 -6.81 6.79
CA ARG A 184 -11.54 -6.60 6.09
C ARG A 184 -11.75 -7.61 4.98
N ALA A 185 -13.02 -7.97 4.78
CA ALA A 185 -13.52 -8.62 3.58
C ALA A 185 -14.51 -7.67 2.90
N ASN A 186 -14.39 -7.50 1.59
CA ASN A 186 -15.22 -6.57 0.84
C ASN A 186 -15.93 -7.31 -0.29
N LEU A 187 -17.18 -6.97 -0.52
CA LEU A 187 -17.96 -7.36 -1.68
C LEU A 187 -18.21 -6.11 -2.52
N GLU A 188 -17.78 -6.12 -3.77
CA GLU A 188 -17.89 -4.99 -4.68
C GLU A 188 -18.65 -5.38 -5.94
N TYR A 189 -19.58 -4.54 -6.36
CA TYR A 189 -20.28 -4.65 -7.63
C TYR A 189 -20.02 -3.42 -8.50
N GLN A 190 -19.44 -3.64 -9.67
CA GLN A 190 -19.11 -2.63 -10.65
C GLN A 190 -20.18 -2.57 -11.74
N PHE A 191 -20.97 -1.50 -11.76
CA PHE A 191 -22.02 -1.28 -12.76
C PHE A 191 -21.45 -0.86 -14.12
N THR A 192 -20.42 -0.01 -14.08
CA THR A 192 -19.71 0.50 -15.27
C THR A 192 -18.20 0.48 -15.00
N ARG A 193 -17.40 0.77 -16.03
CA ARG A 193 -15.95 0.96 -15.83
C ARG A 193 -15.60 2.08 -14.87
N LYS A 194 -16.54 3.01 -14.62
CA LYS A 194 -16.30 4.24 -13.85
C LYS A 194 -17.07 4.31 -12.53
N PHE A 195 -17.97 3.37 -12.28
CA PHE A 195 -18.82 3.41 -11.08
C PHE A 195 -19.09 2.02 -10.53
N GLY A 196 -18.92 1.88 -9.24
CA GLY A 196 -19.25 0.69 -8.47
C GLY A 196 -19.64 1.03 -7.04
N ILE A 197 -20.23 0.05 -6.37
CA ILE A 197 -20.55 0.11 -4.94
C ILE A 197 -19.84 -1.03 -4.23
N PHE A 198 -19.59 -0.87 -2.95
CA PHE A 198 -19.05 -1.96 -2.14
C PHE A 198 -19.60 -1.94 -0.72
N ALA A 199 -19.59 -3.12 -0.11
CA ALA A 199 -19.84 -3.31 1.30
C ALA A 199 -18.67 -4.07 1.92
N THR A 200 -18.33 -3.73 3.16
CA THR A 200 -17.20 -4.27 3.90
C THR A 200 -17.67 -4.82 5.24
N GLY A 201 -17.21 -6.01 5.58
CA GLY A 201 -17.25 -6.56 6.92
C GLY A 201 -15.83 -6.84 7.41
N GLY A 202 -15.55 -6.55 8.67
CA GLY A 202 -14.20 -6.74 9.19
C GLY A 202 -14.11 -6.70 10.70
N TYR A 203 -12.87 -6.71 11.18
CA TYR A 203 -12.55 -6.58 12.59
C TYR A 203 -11.33 -5.71 12.80
N GLY A 204 -11.37 -4.84 13.81
CA GLY A 204 -10.31 -3.90 14.11
C GLY A 204 -9.90 -3.92 15.58
N LEU A 205 -8.61 -3.65 15.80
CA LEU A 205 -7.98 -3.45 17.11
C LEU A 205 -7.36 -2.06 17.13
N THR A 206 -7.89 -1.18 17.98
CA THR A 206 -7.34 0.16 18.19
C THR A 206 -6.48 0.18 19.45
N ARG A 207 -5.30 0.77 19.35
CA ARG A 207 -4.29 0.78 20.39
C ARG A 207 -3.70 2.16 20.62
N PHE A 208 -3.15 2.34 21.82
CA PHE A 208 -2.30 3.48 22.15
C PHE A 208 -0.90 3.29 21.57
N TYR A 209 -0.24 4.38 21.19
CA TYR A 209 1.18 4.33 20.81
C TYR A 209 2.12 4.11 22.01
N ASN A 210 1.72 4.57 23.18
CA ASN A 210 2.56 4.62 24.38
C ASN A 210 2.13 3.65 25.49
N LYS A 211 1.15 2.79 25.22
CA LYS A 211 0.67 1.78 26.18
C LYS A 211 0.47 0.44 25.47
N SER A 212 0.73 -0.66 26.17
CA SER A 212 0.53 -2.01 25.63
C SER A 212 -0.93 -2.48 25.62
N SER A 213 -1.84 -1.71 26.26
CA SER A 213 -3.26 -2.04 26.31
C SER A 213 -3.99 -1.65 25.02
N ASN A 214 -5.04 -2.38 24.68
CA ASN A 214 -5.96 -1.99 23.62
C ASN A 214 -6.81 -0.81 24.11
N TYR A 215 -7.10 0.14 23.20
CA TYR A 215 -8.08 1.18 23.45
C TYR A 215 -9.49 0.66 23.17
N ASP A 216 -9.69 0.06 21.99
CA ASP A 216 -10.95 -0.50 21.56
C ASP A 216 -10.73 -1.66 20.60
N LYS A 217 -11.75 -2.52 20.48
CA LYS A 217 -11.78 -3.62 19.51
C LYS A 217 -13.22 -3.90 19.10
N GLY A 218 -13.44 -4.14 17.82
CA GLY A 218 -14.80 -4.39 17.38
C GLY A 218 -14.94 -4.75 15.91
N ALA A 219 -16.17 -5.10 15.55
CA ALA A 219 -16.55 -5.35 14.18
C ALA A 219 -16.54 -4.05 13.39
N ILE A 220 -16.09 -4.12 12.14
CA ILE A 220 -16.11 -3.04 11.17
C ILE A 220 -17.17 -3.35 10.13
N ILE A 221 -18.07 -2.41 9.91
CA ILE A 221 -19.07 -2.46 8.83
C ILE A 221 -18.98 -1.14 8.09
N GLU A 222 -18.65 -1.21 6.80
CA GLU A 222 -18.50 -0.03 5.94
C GLU A 222 -19.25 -0.26 4.62
N ALA A 223 -19.69 0.80 4.00
CA ALA A 223 -20.22 0.80 2.64
C ALA A 223 -19.80 2.07 1.91
N GLY A 224 -19.73 1.99 0.59
CA GLY A 224 -19.30 3.13 -0.19
C GLY A 224 -19.37 2.92 -1.69
N ILE A 225 -18.84 3.92 -2.38
CA ILE A 225 -18.78 3.98 -3.83
C ILE A 225 -17.32 3.95 -4.29
N VAL A 226 -17.13 3.39 -5.47
CA VAL A 226 -15.86 3.39 -6.21
C VAL A 226 -16.04 4.16 -7.50
N LEU A 227 -15.19 5.15 -7.68
CA LEU A 227 -15.12 6.01 -8.87
C LEU A 227 -13.76 5.78 -9.53
N PHE A 228 -13.72 5.81 -10.85
CA PHE A 228 -12.52 5.50 -11.63
C PHE A 228 -11.44 6.52 -11.62
#